data_90a4369eb86ebce33aed9c03bf62eae5
#
_entry.id   90a4369eb86ebce33aed9c03bf62eae5
#
_cell.length_a   1.000
_cell.length_b   1.000
_cell.length_c   1.000
_cell.angle_alpha   90.00
_cell.angle_beta   90.00
_cell.angle_gamma   90.00
#
_symmetry.space_group_name_H-M   'P 1'
#
loop_
_entity.id
_entity.type
_entity.pdbx_description
1 polymer ?
#
loop_
_entity_poly.entity_id
_entity_poly.type
_entity_poly.pdbx_seq_one_letter_code
_entity_poly.pdbx_strand_id
1 'polypeptide(L)'
;MPESPEELRVRFAAQNKRSNSTPSSNTTSTTKIKRPHRIAIIAGSVLAISGLAVGAGFAGQSASATQSRVSATTELADSTGLHREQLGAYGAVAKAHVDNSASITLNEANQVLAATKDKVDASSLAAVTSSLAGYEILPLDEVTVLTAQTKAETAAVTAASIEADRVAAAAAAEAAAAAAAQAAEAAAQAAAAEAARAQSLAAGNTPAGARATAQAMAASQYGWGADQFSGLNQLWPTESEWKFDAVNSNGGATGIPQALPGNKMATAGSDWATNATTQISWGLGYIKASSYGTPCAAWAHSQANNWY
;
A
#
# COMPACT_ATOMS: atom_id res chain seq x y z
N MET A 1 -40.65 -32.47 -7.39
CA MET A 1 -40.69 -31.41 -6.40
C MET A 1 -39.25 -30.92 -6.20
N PRO A 2 -38.91 -29.67 -6.38
CA PRO A 2 -37.56 -29.19 -6.18
C PRO A 2 -37.24 -29.12 -4.67
N GLU A 3 -36.06 -29.61 -4.29
CA GLU A 3 -35.55 -29.60 -2.93
C GLU A 3 -35.39 -28.17 -2.39
N SER A 4 -35.66 -27.99 -1.09
CA SER A 4 -35.63 -26.68 -0.45
C SER A 4 -34.19 -26.19 -0.20
N PRO A 5 -33.96 -24.86 -0.10
CA PRO A 5 -32.61 -24.31 0.12
C PRO A 5 -31.93 -24.76 1.41
N GLU A 6 -32.64 -25.27 2.38
CA GLU A 6 -32.09 -25.80 3.64
C GLU A 6 -31.46 -27.19 3.48
N GLU A 7 -31.99 -28.04 2.64
CA GLU A 7 -31.45 -29.38 2.38
C GLU A 7 -30.11 -29.32 1.64
N LEU A 8 -29.92 -28.32 0.78
CA LEU A 8 -28.65 -28.07 0.11
C LEU A 8 -27.53 -27.62 1.09
N ARG A 9 -27.85 -26.86 2.13
CA ARG A 9 -26.87 -26.44 3.15
C ARG A 9 -26.36 -27.62 4.00
N VAL A 10 -27.19 -28.57 4.31
CA VAL A 10 -26.81 -29.75 5.12
C VAL A 10 -25.89 -30.69 4.34
N ARG A 11 -26.10 -30.85 3.03
CA ARG A 11 -25.20 -31.64 2.15
C ARG A 11 -23.80 -31.06 2.01
N PHE A 12 -23.68 -29.74 1.87
CA PHE A 12 -22.36 -29.08 1.80
C PHE A 12 -21.57 -29.15 3.11
N ALA A 13 -22.23 -29.13 4.27
CA ALA A 13 -21.59 -29.27 5.57
C ALA A 13 -21.07 -30.70 5.85
N ALA A 14 -21.71 -31.72 5.28
CA ALA A 14 -21.31 -33.12 5.47
C ALA A 14 -20.12 -33.53 4.59
N GLN A 15 -19.91 -32.88 3.46
CA GLN A 15 -18.82 -33.19 2.51
C GLN A 15 -17.46 -32.63 2.96
N ASN A 16 -17.46 -31.59 3.78
CA ASN A 16 -16.24 -30.94 4.28
C ASN A 16 -15.63 -31.61 5.54
N LYS A 17 -16.25 -32.68 6.05
CA LYS A 17 -15.80 -33.39 7.26
C LYS A 17 -15.04 -34.69 7.00
N ARG A 18 -14.80 -35.07 5.73
CA ARG A 18 -14.19 -36.37 5.36
C ARG A 18 -12.77 -36.28 4.74
N SER A 19 -12.11 -35.12 4.77
CA SER A 19 -10.74 -34.98 4.23
C SER A 19 -9.74 -34.49 5.26
N ASN A 20 -9.78 -35.02 6.48
CA ASN A 20 -8.70 -34.81 7.45
C ASN A 20 -8.33 -36.15 8.09
N SER A 21 -7.55 -36.95 7.37
CA SER A 21 -6.78 -38.05 7.94
C SER A 21 -5.38 -38.05 7.32
N THR A 22 -4.42 -37.67 8.15
CA THR A 22 -2.98 -37.79 7.96
C THR A 22 -2.55 -39.24 7.73
N PRO A 23 -1.48 -39.44 6.97
CA PRO A 23 -0.40 -40.29 7.50
C PRO A 23 0.99 -39.62 7.43
N SER A 24 1.73 -40.01 8.44
CA SER A 24 3.11 -39.74 8.79
C SER A 24 4.11 -40.32 7.79
N SER A 25 5.30 -39.69 7.81
CA SER A 25 6.67 -40.17 7.66
C SER A 25 7.42 -40.02 6.33
N ASN A 26 8.47 -39.20 6.45
CA ASN A 26 9.84 -39.33 5.90
C ASN A 26 10.05 -39.38 4.39
N THR A 27 10.67 -38.35 3.83
CA THR A 27 12.06 -38.41 3.35
C THR A 27 12.58 -37.04 2.96
N THR A 28 13.73 -36.68 3.46
CA THR A 28 14.55 -35.50 3.21
C THR A 28 14.88 -35.35 1.72
N SER A 29 14.50 -34.23 1.11
CA SER A 29 15.15 -33.78 -0.11
C SER A 29 15.21 -32.26 -0.12
N THR A 30 16.43 -31.74 0.05
CA THR A 30 16.78 -30.33 0.14
C THR A 30 16.73 -29.70 -1.25
N THR A 31 15.60 -29.13 -1.64
CA THR A 31 15.54 -28.24 -2.80
C THR A 31 15.55 -26.81 -2.30
N LYS A 32 16.65 -26.09 -2.55
CA LYS A 32 16.80 -24.66 -2.29
C LYS A 32 15.76 -23.89 -3.12
N ILE A 33 14.62 -23.60 -2.52
CA ILE A 33 13.67 -22.62 -3.07
C ILE A 33 14.23 -21.24 -2.73
N LYS A 34 14.64 -20.50 -3.75
CA LYS A 34 14.94 -19.06 -3.63
C LYS A 34 13.68 -18.35 -3.09
N ARG A 35 13.79 -17.85 -1.87
CA ARG A 35 12.77 -17.03 -1.24
C ARG A 35 12.60 -15.73 -2.05
N PRO A 36 11.38 -15.30 -2.41
CA PRO A 36 11.16 -13.98 -2.94
C PRO A 36 11.51 -12.97 -1.84
N HIS A 37 12.17 -11.90 -2.22
CA HIS A 37 12.53 -10.79 -1.35
C HIS A 37 11.28 -10.26 -0.68
N ARG A 38 11.20 -10.43 0.63
CA ARG A 38 10.27 -9.71 1.48
C ARG A 38 10.66 -8.25 1.38
N ILE A 39 9.86 -7.46 0.68
CA ILE A 39 9.88 -6.00 0.81
C ILE A 39 9.51 -5.75 2.26
N ALA A 40 10.51 -5.43 3.07
CA ALA A 40 10.30 -4.89 4.39
C ALA A 40 9.65 -3.53 4.18
N ILE A 41 8.35 -3.44 4.42
CA ILE A 41 7.69 -2.17 4.65
C ILE A 41 8.33 -1.65 5.93
N ILE A 42 9.27 -0.72 5.76
CA ILE A 42 9.76 0.10 6.86
C ILE A 42 8.55 0.97 7.23
N ALA A 43 7.77 0.49 8.18
CA ALA A 43 6.86 1.32 8.94
C ALA A 43 7.74 2.40 9.56
N GLY A 44 7.67 3.62 8.99
CA GLY A 44 8.34 4.78 9.52
C GLY A 44 7.97 4.86 11.01
N SER A 45 8.99 4.71 11.86
CA SER A 45 8.90 4.99 13.27
C SER A 45 8.43 6.43 13.41
N VAL A 46 7.16 6.60 13.75
CA VAL A 46 6.67 7.81 14.36
C VAL A 46 7.52 7.96 15.62
N LEU A 47 8.49 8.83 15.58
CA LEU A 47 9.18 9.33 16.76
C LEU A 47 8.08 10.00 17.60
N ALA A 48 7.48 9.22 18.48
CA ALA A 48 6.74 9.76 19.58
C ALA A 48 7.74 10.61 20.37
N ILE A 49 7.64 11.93 20.23
CA ILE A 49 8.20 12.88 21.19
C ILE A 49 7.35 12.72 22.45
N SER A 50 7.53 11.61 23.14
CA SER A 50 7.08 11.38 24.49
C SER A 50 8.13 12.01 25.41
N GLY A 51 7.95 13.27 25.73
CA GLY A 51 8.90 13.90 26.62
C GLY A 51 8.62 15.36 26.90
N LEU A 52 7.37 15.73 27.18
CA LEU A 52 7.08 16.92 27.96
C LEU A 52 5.78 16.71 28.77
N ALA A 53 5.79 15.68 29.60
CA ALA A 53 4.95 15.68 30.79
C ALA A 53 5.65 16.57 31.83
N VAL A 54 5.77 17.84 31.53
CA VAL A 54 6.10 18.82 32.54
C VAL A 54 4.82 19.00 33.39
N GLY A 55 4.91 18.58 34.61
CA GLY A 55 3.86 18.47 35.58
C GLY A 55 2.88 19.64 35.61
N ALA A 56 1.70 19.41 35.10
CA ALA A 56 0.53 20.27 35.33
C ALA A 56 0.02 20.22 36.80
N GLY A 57 0.88 19.83 37.73
CA GLY A 57 0.52 19.59 39.12
C GLY A 57 0.84 20.71 40.12
N PHE A 58 1.55 21.76 39.72
CA PHE A 58 2.01 22.77 40.71
C PHE A 58 1.54 24.21 40.47
N ALA A 59 0.80 24.52 39.41
CA ALA A 59 0.51 25.93 39.07
C ALA A 59 -0.74 26.54 39.71
N GLY A 60 -1.57 25.76 40.40
CA GLY A 60 -2.85 26.25 40.94
C GLY A 60 -2.80 26.84 42.35
N GLN A 61 -1.76 26.59 43.12
CA GLN A 61 -1.73 26.97 44.53
C GLN A 61 -0.82 28.17 44.91
N SER A 62 0.07 28.60 44.00
CA SER A 62 1.09 29.59 44.39
C SER A 62 0.65 31.06 44.27
N ALA A 63 -0.24 31.41 43.35
CA ALA A 63 -0.61 32.81 43.16
C ALA A 63 -1.53 33.36 44.27
N SER A 64 -2.58 32.61 44.59
CA SER A 64 -3.50 33.01 45.68
C SER A 64 -2.85 32.95 47.07
N ALA A 65 -1.96 31.98 47.29
CA ALA A 65 -1.20 31.87 48.54
C ALA A 65 -0.18 33.01 48.72
N THR A 66 0.43 33.49 47.62
CA THR A 66 1.38 34.58 47.67
C THR A 66 0.67 35.92 47.92
N GLN A 67 -0.47 36.12 47.27
CA GLN A 67 -1.28 37.33 47.48
C GLN A 67 -1.85 37.40 48.90
N SER A 68 -2.35 36.28 49.43
CA SER A 68 -2.81 36.17 50.82
C SER A 68 -1.69 36.41 51.85
N ARG A 69 -0.47 35.97 51.55
CA ARG A 69 0.70 36.20 52.42
C ARG A 69 1.17 37.64 52.37
N VAL A 70 1.15 38.31 51.22
CA VAL A 70 1.49 39.73 51.13
C VAL A 70 0.47 40.58 51.86
N SER A 71 -0.83 40.33 51.70
CA SER A 71 -1.89 41.03 52.44
C SER A 71 -1.79 40.80 53.93
N ALA A 72 -1.58 39.55 54.38
CA ALA A 72 -1.40 39.19 55.76
C ALA A 72 -0.12 39.84 56.41
N THR A 73 0.93 39.96 55.59
CA THR A 73 2.17 40.61 56.03
C THR A 73 2.00 42.12 56.17
N THR A 74 1.20 42.76 55.31
CA THR A 74 0.88 44.17 55.38
C THR A 74 0.00 44.45 56.61
N GLU A 75 -1.05 43.64 56.86
CA GLU A 75 -1.88 43.77 58.08
C GLU A 75 -1.11 43.47 59.37
N LEU A 76 -0.18 42.52 59.30
CA LEU A 76 0.69 42.21 60.47
C LEU A 76 1.67 43.33 60.72
N ALA A 77 2.19 43.99 59.70
CA ALA A 77 3.08 45.14 59.86
C ALA A 77 2.38 46.35 60.42
N ASP A 78 1.17 46.64 59.99
CA ASP A 78 0.35 47.72 60.57
C ASP A 78 -0.05 47.42 62.01
N SER A 79 -0.27 46.18 62.39
CA SER A 79 -0.65 45.75 63.74
C SER A 79 0.53 45.61 64.70
N THR A 80 1.75 45.36 64.17
CA THR A 80 2.94 45.04 65.00
C THR A 80 3.98 46.12 65.06
N GLY A 81 3.85 47.23 64.27
CA GLY A 81 4.82 48.34 64.25
C GLY A 81 6.16 47.98 63.71
N LEU A 82 6.23 46.96 62.79
CA LEU A 82 7.46 46.54 62.13
C LEU A 82 8.04 47.68 61.31
N HIS A 83 9.39 47.85 61.32
CA HIS A 83 10.08 48.92 60.68
C HIS A 83 9.95 48.88 59.14
N ARG A 84 9.80 50.06 58.52
CA ARG A 84 9.66 50.24 57.04
C ARG A 84 10.69 49.53 56.23
N GLU A 85 11.92 49.35 56.75
CA GLU A 85 13.03 48.64 56.09
C GLU A 85 12.74 47.13 55.95
N GLN A 86 12.08 46.49 56.86
CA GLN A 86 11.69 45.07 56.81
C GLN A 86 10.60 44.87 55.78
N LEU A 87 9.66 45.80 55.65
CA LEU A 87 8.60 45.77 54.61
C LEU A 87 9.21 45.90 53.22
N GLY A 88 10.24 46.73 53.04
CA GLY A 88 10.95 46.87 51.77
C GLY A 88 11.65 45.56 51.34
N ALA A 89 12.27 44.86 52.31
CA ALA A 89 12.93 43.57 52.01
C ALA A 89 11.90 42.47 51.58
N TYR A 90 10.77 42.38 52.27
CA TYR A 90 9.71 41.46 51.88
C TYR A 90 9.10 41.78 50.52
N GLY A 91 8.89 43.08 50.22
CA GLY A 91 8.44 43.52 48.91
C GLY A 91 9.41 43.17 47.77
N ALA A 92 10.73 43.33 48.03
CA ALA A 92 11.75 42.95 47.07
C ALA A 92 11.80 41.44 46.78
N VAL A 93 11.66 40.62 47.84
CA VAL A 93 11.59 39.15 47.66
C VAL A 93 10.33 38.73 46.90
N ALA A 94 9.18 39.33 47.22
CA ALA A 94 7.94 39.07 46.51
C ALA A 94 8.03 39.45 45.04
N LYS A 95 8.61 40.63 44.73
CA LYS A 95 8.84 41.05 43.36
C LYS A 95 9.77 40.09 42.63
N ALA A 96 10.89 39.72 43.19
CA ALA A 96 11.83 38.79 42.55
C ALA A 96 11.19 37.43 42.24
N HIS A 97 10.32 36.95 43.12
CA HIS A 97 9.59 35.68 42.87
C HIS A 97 8.59 35.79 41.72
N VAL A 98 7.84 36.89 41.66
CA VAL A 98 6.87 37.15 40.60
C VAL A 98 7.59 37.37 39.24
N ASP A 99 8.64 38.16 39.23
CA ASP A 99 9.46 38.43 38.04
C ASP A 99 10.07 37.12 37.51
N ASN A 100 10.61 36.27 38.34
CA ASN A 100 11.11 34.96 37.95
C ASN A 100 10.02 34.06 37.35
N SER A 101 8.83 34.06 37.97
CA SER A 101 7.69 33.30 37.42
C SER A 101 7.24 33.83 36.07
N ALA A 102 7.22 35.14 35.87
CA ALA A 102 6.89 35.78 34.60
C ALA A 102 7.93 35.42 33.48
N SER A 103 9.22 35.51 33.81
CA SER A 103 10.30 35.17 32.93
C SER A 103 10.24 33.72 32.44
N ILE A 104 10.02 32.76 33.36
CA ILE A 104 9.86 31.34 33.01
C ILE A 104 8.64 31.16 32.09
N THR A 105 7.51 31.79 32.47
CA THR A 105 6.27 31.69 31.67
C THR A 105 6.41 32.25 30.28
N LEU A 106 7.11 33.38 30.11
CA LEU A 106 7.44 33.96 28.81
C LEU A 106 8.26 33.01 27.95
N ASN A 107 9.28 32.38 28.55
CA ASN A 107 10.09 31.39 27.80
C ASN A 107 9.26 30.21 27.33
N GLU A 108 8.42 29.64 28.19
CA GLU A 108 7.52 28.54 27.85
C GLU A 108 6.52 28.93 26.74
N ALA A 109 5.88 30.11 26.89
CA ALA A 109 4.94 30.61 25.91
C ALA A 109 5.60 30.83 24.52
N ASN A 110 6.79 31.42 24.49
CA ASN A 110 7.53 31.62 23.24
C ASN A 110 7.94 30.30 22.57
N GLN A 111 8.31 29.29 23.37
CA GLN A 111 8.59 27.94 22.83
C GLN A 111 7.34 27.31 22.22
N VAL A 112 6.19 27.42 22.88
CA VAL A 112 4.92 26.91 22.36
C VAL A 112 4.52 27.67 21.10
N LEU A 113 4.59 28.99 21.07
CA LEU A 113 4.33 29.80 19.87
C LEU A 113 5.19 29.37 18.69
N ALA A 114 6.47 29.12 18.94
CA ALA A 114 7.38 28.65 17.88
C ALA A 114 7.03 27.22 17.41
N ALA A 115 6.70 26.31 18.32
CA ALA A 115 6.40 24.90 18.03
C ALA A 115 5.04 24.72 17.35
N THR A 116 4.10 25.62 17.59
CA THR A 116 2.73 25.53 17.08
C THR A 116 2.46 26.42 15.85
N LYS A 117 3.48 27.13 15.39
CA LYS A 117 3.39 27.94 14.19
C LYS A 117 2.84 27.11 13.04
N ASP A 118 1.87 27.64 12.34
CA ASP A 118 1.18 27.01 11.20
C ASP A 118 0.36 25.74 11.52
N LYS A 119 0.27 25.35 12.79
CA LYS A 119 -0.55 24.19 13.20
C LYS A 119 -1.91 24.59 13.78
N VAL A 120 -1.92 25.58 14.66
CA VAL A 120 -3.12 26.05 15.35
C VAL A 120 -3.11 27.57 15.48
N ASP A 121 -4.27 28.16 15.69
CA ASP A 121 -4.35 29.59 16.01
C ASP A 121 -3.84 29.83 17.45
N ALA A 122 -2.73 30.54 17.54
CA ALA A 122 -2.10 30.93 18.79
C ALA A 122 -2.14 32.45 19.03
N SER A 123 -3.04 33.17 18.36
CA SER A 123 -3.13 34.63 18.44
C SER A 123 -3.41 35.14 19.85
N SER A 124 -4.28 34.46 20.61
CA SER A 124 -4.54 34.78 22.03
C SER A 124 -3.28 34.63 22.86
N LEU A 125 -2.55 33.55 22.71
CA LEU A 125 -1.28 33.34 23.44
C LEU A 125 -0.25 34.40 23.05
N ALA A 126 -0.13 34.76 21.79
CA ALA A 126 0.78 35.82 21.35
C ALA A 126 0.44 37.17 21.96
N ALA A 127 -0.85 37.50 22.05
CA ALA A 127 -1.31 38.75 22.67
C ALA A 127 -0.97 38.83 24.15
N VAL A 128 -1.29 37.79 24.95
CA VAL A 128 -0.99 37.79 26.39
C VAL A 128 0.51 37.70 26.66
N THR A 129 1.27 37.02 25.84
CA THR A 129 2.74 36.96 25.88
C THR A 129 3.34 38.33 25.65
N SER A 130 2.83 39.08 24.65
CA SER A 130 3.27 40.46 24.43
C SER A 130 2.95 41.39 25.57
N SER A 131 1.80 41.23 26.21
CA SER A 131 1.43 42.01 27.39
C SER A 131 2.33 41.72 28.59
N LEU A 132 2.69 40.45 28.81
CA LEU A 132 3.57 40.03 29.87
C LEU A 132 5.05 40.42 29.64
N ALA A 133 5.47 40.67 28.40
CA ALA A 133 6.85 40.96 28.07
C ALA A 133 7.45 42.17 28.83
N GLY A 134 6.61 43.11 29.25
CA GLY A 134 7.02 44.27 30.02
C GLY A 134 6.94 44.09 31.54
N TYR A 135 6.96 42.86 32.05
CA TYR A 135 6.69 42.53 33.48
C TYR A 135 7.55 43.29 34.50
N GLU A 136 8.75 43.68 34.15
CA GLU A 136 9.71 44.35 35.04
C GLU A 136 9.20 45.72 35.54
N ILE A 137 8.40 46.42 34.68
CA ILE A 137 7.89 47.77 34.96
C ILE A 137 6.41 47.81 35.34
N LEU A 138 5.74 46.64 35.33
CA LEU A 138 4.31 46.56 35.67
C LEU A 138 4.09 46.42 37.19
N PRO A 139 2.90 46.79 37.68
CA PRO A 139 2.49 46.50 39.05
C PRO A 139 2.49 44.98 39.32
N LEU A 140 2.80 44.59 40.56
CA LEU A 140 3.01 43.18 40.92
C LEU A 140 1.75 42.34 40.78
N ASP A 141 0.60 42.89 41.05
CA ASP A 141 -0.71 42.27 40.89
C ASP A 141 -1.02 42.05 39.42
N GLU A 142 -0.73 42.99 38.55
CA GLU A 142 -0.91 42.88 37.10
C GLU A 142 0.01 41.81 36.50
N VAL A 143 1.30 41.75 36.88
CA VAL A 143 2.22 40.70 36.47
C VAL A 143 1.73 39.32 36.89
N THR A 144 1.17 39.22 38.10
CA THR A 144 0.61 37.95 38.60
C THR A 144 -0.57 37.47 37.75
N VAL A 145 -1.49 38.39 37.41
CA VAL A 145 -2.66 38.08 36.53
C VAL A 145 -2.20 37.70 35.13
N LEU A 146 -1.33 38.49 34.50
CA LEU A 146 -0.82 38.22 33.17
C LEU A 146 -0.04 36.90 33.10
N THR A 147 0.75 36.58 34.13
CA THR A 147 1.44 35.29 34.22
C THR A 147 0.45 34.12 34.26
N ALA A 148 -0.62 34.23 35.03
CA ALA A 148 -1.66 33.20 35.12
C ALA A 148 -2.40 33.04 33.79
N GLN A 149 -2.75 34.15 33.13
CA GLN A 149 -3.37 34.14 31.81
C GLN A 149 -2.46 33.52 30.75
N THR A 150 -1.18 33.91 30.69
CA THR A 150 -0.22 33.35 29.76
C THR A 150 -0.04 31.84 29.96
N LYS A 151 0.00 31.35 31.19
CA LYS A 151 0.03 29.91 31.48
C LYS A 151 -1.22 29.18 30.96
N ALA A 152 -2.40 29.76 31.19
CA ALA A 152 -3.65 29.17 30.72
C ALA A 152 -3.71 29.08 29.18
N GLU A 153 -3.35 30.16 28.48
CA GLU A 153 -3.30 30.18 27.01
C GLU A 153 -2.22 29.23 26.47
N THR A 154 -1.05 29.15 27.13
CA THR A 154 0.01 28.18 26.76
C THR A 154 -0.52 26.75 26.86
N ALA A 155 -1.24 26.41 27.92
CA ALA A 155 -1.85 25.07 28.04
C ALA A 155 -2.93 24.82 26.99
N ALA A 156 -3.77 25.82 26.70
CA ALA A 156 -4.82 25.70 25.68
C ALA A 156 -4.25 25.48 24.25
N VAL A 157 -3.25 26.27 23.87
CA VAL A 157 -2.58 26.13 22.57
C VAL A 157 -1.83 24.80 22.45
N THR A 158 -1.19 24.36 23.53
CA THR A 158 -0.53 23.04 23.57
C THR A 158 -1.55 21.91 23.37
N ALA A 159 -2.68 21.96 24.06
CA ALA A 159 -3.74 20.96 23.91
C ALA A 159 -4.33 20.96 22.49
N ALA A 160 -4.56 22.13 21.91
CA ALA A 160 -5.04 22.27 20.53
C ALA A 160 -4.03 21.70 19.51
N SER A 161 -2.73 21.92 19.72
CA SER A 161 -1.68 21.35 18.86
C SER A 161 -1.62 19.83 18.93
N ILE A 162 -1.75 19.25 20.11
CA ILE A 162 -1.80 17.77 20.28
C ILE A 162 -3.01 17.20 19.55
N GLU A 163 -4.16 17.85 19.65
CA GLU A 163 -5.38 17.40 18.96
C GLU A 163 -5.24 17.53 17.43
N ALA A 164 -4.65 18.61 16.93
CA ALA A 164 -4.37 18.77 15.52
C ALA A 164 -3.44 17.66 14.97
N ASP A 165 -2.38 17.36 15.70
CA ASP A 165 -1.46 16.26 15.35
C ASP A 165 -2.17 14.89 15.37
N ARG A 166 -3.07 14.66 16.33
CA ARG A 166 -3.89 13.44 16.40
C ARG A 166 -4.81 13.28 15.21
N VAL A 167 -5.50 14.37 14.82
CA VAL A 167 -6.40 14.37 13.66
C VAL A 167 -5.62 14.16 12.36
N ALA A 168 -4.47 14.83 12.21
CA ALA A 168 -3.62 14.65 11.05
C ALA A 168 -3.08 13.22 10.93
N ALA A 169 -2.66 12.63 12.04
CA ALA A 169 -2.19 11.23 12.07
C ALA A 169 -3.32 10.24 11.73
N ALA A 170 -4.53 10.47 12.21
CA ALA A 170 -5.69 9.63 11.88
C ALA A 170 -6.02 9.70 10.39
N ALA A 171 -6.04 10.90 9.80
CA ALA A 171 -6.28 11.10 8.37
C ALA A 171 -5.19 10.45 7.49
N ALA A 172 -3.93 10.57 7.92
CA ALA A 172 -2.82 9.91 7.22
C ALA A 172 -2.92 8.38 7.29
N ALA A 173 -3.33 7.82 8.41
CA ALA A 173 -3.53 6.39 8.56
C ALA A 173 -4.68 5.87 7.68
N GLU A 174 -5.79 6.60 7.59
CA GLU A 174 -6.91 6.27 6.72
C GLU A 174 -6.51 6.33 5.24
N ALA A 175 -5.80 7.38 4.82
CA ALA A 175 -5.29 7.50 3.47
C ALA A 175 -4.33 6.36 3.10
N ALA A 176 -3.45 5.97 4.03
CA ALA A 176 -2.53 4.85 3.84
C ALA A 176 -3.28 3.51 3.73
N ALA A 177 -4.32 3.29 4.53
CA ALA A 177 -5.15 2.09 4.46
C ALA A 177 -5.92 2.01 3.13
N ALA A 178 -6.48 3.14 2.66
CA ALA A 178 -7.16 3.22 1.37
C ALA A 178 -6.20 2.93 0.21
N ALA A 179 -4.99 3.50 0.22
CA ALA A 179 -3.97 3.24 -0.78
C ALA A 179 -3.52 1.77 -0.78
N ALA A 180 -3.36 1.15 0.39
CA ALA A 180 -3.02 -0.26 0.51
C ALA A 180 -4.13 -1.18 -0.04
N ALA A 181 -5.40 -0.85 0.21
CA ALA A 181 -6.54 -1.59 -0.33
C ALA A 181 -6.59 -1.52 -1.86
N GLN A 182 -6.39 -0.34 -2.45
CA GLN A 182 -6.32 -0.17 -3.90
C GLN A 182 -5.17 -0.95 -4.53
N ALA A 183 -3.99 -0.92 -3.90
CA ALA A 183 -2.83 -1.69 -4.37
C ALA A 183 -3.08 -3.21 -4.32
N ALA A 184 -3.74 -3.69 -3.28
CA ALA A 184 -4.11 -5.10 -3.15
C ALA A 184 -5.13 -5.54 -4.22
N GLU A 185 -6.12 -4.71 -4.51
CA GLU A 185 -7.10 -4.97 -5.57
C GLU A 185 -6.43 -5.00 -6.96
N ALA A 186 -5.57 -4.03 -7.26
CA ALA A 186 -4.83 -4.00 -8.51
C ALA A 186 -3.93 -5.24 -8.69
N ALA A 187 -3.27 -5.68 -7.62
CA ALA A 187 -2.46 -6.91 -7.64
C ALA A 187 -3.32 -8.16 -7.87
N ALA A 188 -4.50 -8.24 -7.25
CA ALA A 188 -5.42 -9.34 -7.46
C ALA A 188 -5.95 -9.40 -8.91
N GLN A 189 -6.30 -8.25 -9.48
CA GLN A 189 -6.71 -8.14 -10.88
C GLN A 189 -5.60 -8.55 -11.85
N ALA A 190 -4.35 -8.12 -11.59
CA ALA A 190 -3.20 -8.51 -12.39
C ALA A 190 -2.95 -10.02 -12.34
N ALA A 191 -3.01 -10.63 -11.16
CA ALA A 191 -2.87 -12.07 -10.97
C ALA A 191 -4.00 -12.86 -11.66
N ALA A 192 -5.24 -12.39 -11.59
CA ALA A 192 -6.37 -12.99 -12.29
C ALA A 192 -6.22 -12.93 -13.81
N ALA A 193 -5.74 -11.80 -14.35
CA ALA A 193 -5.47 -11.63 -15.77
C ALA A 193 -4.34 -12.55 -16.26
N GLU A 194 -3.29 -12.72 -15.46
CA GLU A 194 -2.19 -13.65 -15.76
C GLU A 194 -2.68 -15.10 -15.75
N ALA A 195 -3.47 -15.49 -14.76
CA ALA A 195 -4.07 -16.83 -14.70
C ALA A 195 -4.99 -17.10 -15.91
N ALA A 196 -5.80 -16.12 -16.30
CA ALA A 196 -6.67 -16.25 -17.48
C ALA A 196 -5.86 -16.41 -18.79
N ARG A 197 -4.75 -15.67 -18.95
CA ARG A 197 -3.84 -15.83 -20.09
C ARG A 197 -3.20 -17.21 -20.10
N ALA A 198 -2.73 -17.70 -18.96
CA ALA A 198 -2.14 -19.04 -18.85
C ALA A 198 -3.15 -20.14 -19.19
N GLN A 199 -4.39 -20.03 -18.74
CA GLN A 199 -5.47 -20.95 -19.09
C GLN A 199 -5.80 -20.92 -20.59
N SER A 200 -5.88 -19.73 -21.20
CA SER A 200 -6.12 -19.56 -22.62
C SER A 200 -5.00 -20.18 -23.46
N LEU A 201 -3.74 -19.96 -23.07
CA LEU A 201 -2.59 -20.59 -23.73
C LEU A 201 -2.63 -22.11 -23.59
N ALA A 202 -2.90 -22.62 -22.39
CA ALA A 202 -3.00 -24.07 -22.18
C ALA A 202 -4.12 -24.71 -23.03
N ALA A 203 -5.28 -24.08 -23.12
CA ALA A 203 -6.37 -24.52 -23.95
C ALA A 203 -6.03 -24.49 -25.44
N GLY A 204 -5.39 -23.42 -25.91
CA GLY A 204 -4.91 -23.28 -27.28
C GLY A 204 -3.85 -24.31 -27.68
N ASN A 205 -3.02 -24.74 -26.73
CA ASN A 205 -1.98 -25.75 -26.94
C ASN A 205 -2.50 -27.20 -26.98
N THR A 206 -3.79 -27.44 -26.69
CA THR A 206 -4.37 -28.75 -26.94
C THR A 206 -4.58 -28.99 -28.45
N PRO A 207 -4.53 -30.23 -28.97
CA PRO A 207 -4.81 -30.51 -30.38
C PRO A 207 -6.18 -29.99 -30.84
N ALA A 208 -7.20 -30.04 -29.98
CA ALA A 208 -8.52 -29.50 -30.30
C ALA A 208 -8.51 -27.95 -30.34
N GLY A 209 -7.85 -27.29 -29.40
CA GLY A 209 -7.69 -25.84 -29.35
C GLY A 209 -6.86 -25.32 -30.53
N ALA A 210 -5.76 -26.00 -30.84
CA ALA A 210 -4.93 -25.69 -32.01
C ALA A 210 -5.72 -25.76 -33.31
N ARG A 211 -6.53 -26.80 -33.48
CA ARG A 211 -7.40 -26.96 -34.66
C ARG A 211 -8.45 -25.85 -34.76
N ALA A 212 -9.11 -25.51 -33.64
CA ALA A 212 -10.07 -24.41 -33.63
C ALA A 212 -9.42 -23.06 -33.94
N THR A 213 -8.24 -22.80 -33.35
CA THR A 213 -7.44 -21.61 -33.62
C THR A 213 -7.04 -21.51 -35.09
N ALA A 214 -6.56 -22.62 -35.68
CA ALA A 214 -6.19 -22.66 -37.08
C ALA A 214 -7.37 -22.40 -38.01
N GLN A 215 -8.53 -22.94 -37.70
CA GLN A 215 -9.76 -22.70 -38.48
C GLN A 215 -10.15 -21.22 -38.47
N ALA A 216 -10.15 -20.62 -37.27
CA ALA A 216 -10.49 -19.20 -37.09
C ALA A 216 -9.48 -18.28 -37.81
N MET A 217 -8.18 -18.55 -37.69
CA MET A 217 -7.13 -17.76 -38.32
C MET A 217 -7.12 -17.94 -39.86
N ALA A 218 -7.31 -19.15 -40.35
CA ALA A 218 -7.41 -19.42 -41.77
C ALA A 218 -8.56 -18.62 -42.41
N ALA A 219 -9.72 -18.62 -41.79
CA ALA A 219 -10.86 -17.88 -42.29
C ALA A 219 -10.66 -16.35 -42.19
N SER A 220 -10.22 -15.84 -41.03
CA SER A 220 -10.15 -14.40 -40.77
C SER A 220 -8.98 -13.70 -41.50
N GLN A 221 -7.82 -14.35 -41.59
CA GLN A 221 -6.60 -13.73 -42.11
C GLN A 221 -6.39 -13.99 -43.59
N TYR A 222 -6.84 -15.14 -44.10
CA TYR A 222 -6.58 -15.58 -45.45
C TYR A 222 -7.86 -15.80 -46.28
N GLY A 223 -9.04 -15.68 -45.70
CA GLY A 223 -10.30 -15.98 -46.36
C GLY A 223 -10.47 -17.48 -46.71
N TRP A 224 -9.72 -18.36 -46.04
CA TRP A 224 -9.78 -19.78 -46.24
C TRP A 224 -10.92 -20.37 -45.43
N GLY A 225 -12.04 -20.58 -46.09
CA GLY A 225 -13.26 -21.17 -45.48
C GLY A 225 -13.11 -22.66 -45.19
N ALA A 226 -14.25 -23.29 -44.89
CA ALA A 226 -14.32 -24.70 -44.51
C ALA A 226 -13.67 -25.65 -45.52
N ASP A 227 -13.80 -25.34 -46.80
CA ASP A 227 -13.21 -26.16 -47.91
C ASP A 227 -11.68 -26.20 -47.79
N GLN A 228 -11.03 -25.05 -47.68
CA GLN A 228 -9.57 -24.97 -47.51
C GLN A 228 -9.11 -25.52 -46.19
N PHE A 229 -9.88 -25.26 -45.10
CA PHE A 229 -9.57 -25.83 -43.79
C PHE A 229 -9.62 -27.36 -43.79
N SER A 230 -10.46 -27.98 -44.64
CA SER A 230 -10.49 -29.46 -44.76
C SER A 230 -9.13 -30.02 -45.23
N GLY A 231 -8.44 -29.34 -46.15
CA GLY A 231 -7.08 -29.70 -46.55
C GLY A 231 -6.06 -29.58 -45.40
N LEU A 232 -6.12 -28.51 -44.64
CA LEU A 232 -5.28 -28.32 -43.47
C LEU A 232 -5.54 -29.38 -42.39
N ASN A 233 -6.78 -29.74 -42.20
CA ASN A 233 -7.21 -30.75 -41.23
C ASN A 233 -6.89 -32.19 -41.65
N GLN A 234 -6.39 -32.38 -42.86
CA GLN A 234 -5.77 -33.62 -43.34
C GLN A 234 -4.25 -33.56 -43.27
N LEU A 235 -3.66 -32.41 -43.59
CA LEU A 235 -2.22 -32.21 -43.64
C LEU A 235 -1.58 -32.25 -42.22
N TRP A 236 -2.00 -31.43 -41.33
CA TRP A 236 -1.34 -31.29 -40.00
C TRP A 236 -1.53 -32.46 -39.05
N PRO A 237 -2.58 -33.32 -39.13
CA PRO A 237 -2.58 -34.60 -38.43
C PRO A 237 -1.43 -35.53 -38.84
N THR A 238 -1.05 -35.54 -40.11
CA THR A 238 0.08 -36.39 -40.59
C THR A 238 1.45 -35.82 -40.20
N GLU A 239 1.53 -34.52 -39.96
CA GLU A 239 2.76 -33.85 -39.56
C GLU A 239 3.02 -34.00 -38.04
N SER A 240 2.04 -33.69 -37.20
CA SER A 240 2.22 -33.54 -35.75
C SER A 240 1.05 -34.02 -34.90
N GLU A 241 -0.05 -34.50 -35.48
CA GLU A 241 -1.32 -34.73 -34.80
C GLU A 241 -1.84 -33.42 -34.08
N TRP A 242 -1.54 -32.26 -34.62
CA TRP A 242 -1.82 -30.95 -34.03
C TRP A 242 -1.08 -30.68 -32.71
N LYS A 243 -0.01 -31.40 -32.41
CA LYS A 243 0.78 -31.22 -31.18
C LYS A 243 1.83 -30.15 -31.41
N PHE A 244 1.78 -29.09 -30.61
CA PHE A 244 2.76 -28.00 -30.72
C PHE A 244 4.17 -28.40 -30.27
N ASP A 245 4.28 -29.44 -29.45
CA ASP A 245 5.53 -29.98 -28.90
C ASP A 245 6.08 -31.17 -29.72
N ALA A 246 5.46 -31.48 -30.84
CA ALA A 246 5.93 -32.54 -31.72
C ALA A 246 7.32 -32.22 -32.28
N VAL A 247 8.22 -33.20 -32.21
CA VAL A 247 9.58 -33.14 -32.79
C VAL A 247 9.84 -34.42 -33.55
N ASN A 248 10.23 -34.28 -34.83
CA ASN A 248 10.65 -35.42 -35.66
C ASN A 248 12.10 -35.79 -35.28
N SER A 249 12.30 -36.98 -34.72
CA SER A 249 13.62 -37.48 -34.28
C SER A 249 14.60 -37.70 -35.45
N ASN A 250 14.12 -37.88 -36.67
CA ASN A 250 14.98 -38.18 -37.83
C ASN A 250 15.45 -36.95 -38.61
N GLY A 251 14.77 -35.81 -38.42
CA GLY A 251 15.08 -34.60 -39.18
C GLY A 251 15.03 -33.31 -38.38
N GLY A 252 14.50 -33.34 -37.15
CA GLY A 252 14.40 -32.17 -36.26
C GLY A 252 13.29 -31.19 -36.69
N ALA A 253 12.38 -31.58 -37.53
CA ALA A 253 11.18 -30.81 -37.85
C ALA A 253 10.34 -30.65 -36.56
N THR A 254 9.77 -29.47 -36.32
CA THR A 254 9.22 -29.11 -35.02
C THR A 254 7.85 -28.48 -35.14
N GLY A 255 6.99 -28.82 -34.16
CA GLY A 255 5.70 -28.19 -33.91
C GLY A 255 4.59 -28.62 -34.86
N ILE A 256 3.45 -27.94 -34.79
CA ILE A 256 2.27 -28.26 -35.60
C ILE A 256 2.55 -28.32 -37.07
N PRO A 257 3.26 -27.33 -37.69
CA PRO A 257 3.55 -27.36 -39.14
C PRO A 257 4.82 -28.15 -39.51
N GLN A 258 5.50 -28.78 -38.56
CA GLN A 258 6.80 -29.48 -38.76
C GLN A 258 7.85 -28.60 -39.46
N ALA A 259 8.03 -27.39 -38.94
CA ALA A 259 9.03 -26.46 -39.49
C ALA A 259 10.46 -26.99 -39.33
N LEU A 260 11.28 -26.88 -40.41
CA LEU A 260 12.68 -27.32 -40.41
C LEU A 260 13.60 -26.18 -40.91
N PRO A 261 14.52 -25.63 -40.13
CA PRO A 261 14.59 -25.80 -38.70
C PRO A 261 13.42 -25.10 -37.98
N GLY A 262 13.04 -25.57 -36.74
CA GLY A 262 11.90 -25.08 -36.01
C GLY A 262 11.96 -23.59 -35.64
N ASN A 263 13.17 -23.03 -35.47
CA ASN A 263 13.36 -21.60 -35.15
C ASN A 263 12.91 -20.62 -36.25
N LYS A 264 12.61 -21.11 -37.46
CA LYS A 264 11.95 -20.30 -38.51
C LYS A 264 10.62 -19.71 -38.00
N MET A 265 9.92 -20.43 -37.10
CA MET A 265 8.67 -19.99 -36.51
C MET A 265 8.81 -18.76 -35.60
N ALA A 266 10.04 -18.41 -35.20
CA ALA A 266 10.33 -17.18 -34.47
C ALA A 266 9.97 -15.89 -35.22
N THR A 267 9.83 -15.97 -36.55
CA THR A 267 9.35 -14.83 -37.36
C THR A 267 7.88 -14.49 -37.11
N ALA A 268 7.09 -15.42 -36.55
CA ALA A 268 5.70 -15.19 -36.17
C ALA A 268 5.55 -14.79 -34.70
N GLY A 269 6.53 -15.10 -33.85
CA GLY A 269 6.55 -14.72 -32.44
C GLY A 269 7.66 -15.42 -31.66
N SER A 270 8.21 -14.75 -30.67
CA SER A 270 9.33 -15.26 -29.83
C SER A 270 8.94 -16.47 -28.98
N ASP A 271 7.64 -16.68 -28.75
CA ASP A 271 7.05 -17.76 -27.95
C ASP A 271 6.70 -19.01 -28.75
N TRP A 272 7.16 -19.09 -29.98
CA TRP A 272 6.87 -20.19 -30.93
C TRP A 272 7.09 -21.59 -30.37
N ALA A 273 8.07 -21.76 -29.49
CA ALA A 273 8.38 -23.06 -28.91
C ALA A 273 7.31 -23.56 -27.90
N THR A 274 6.50 -22.68 -27.37
CA THR A 274 5.53 -22.97 -26.31
C THR A 274 4.10 -22.54 -26.61
N ASN A 275 3.85 -21.97 -27.81
CA ASN A 275 2.56 -21.41 -28.19
C ASN A 275 2.10 -21.95 -29.54
N ALA A 276 1.08 -22.81 -29.52
CA ALA A 276 0.46 -23.37 -30.73
C ALA A 276 -0.06 -22.27 -31.66
N THR A 277 -0.61 -21.17 -31.15
CA THR A 277 -1.14 -20.07 -31.96
C THR A 277 -0.03 -19.44 -32.84
N THR A 278 1.15 -19.24 -32.26
CA THR A 278 2.31 -18.71 -32.99
C THR A 278 2.79 -19.67 -34.09
N GLN A 279 2.83 -20.96 -33.78
CA GLN A 279 3.18 -21.99 -34.80
C GLN A 279 2.16 -22.06 -35.93
N ILE A 280 0.86 -21.98 -35.58
CA ILE A 280 -0.24 -21.96 -36.56
C ILE A 280 -0.13 -20.72 -37.45
N SER A 281 0.11 -19.55 -36.88
CA SER A 281 0.30 -18.30 -37.63
C SER A 281 1.42 -18.43 -38.65
N TRP A 282 2.56 -18.97 -38.19
CA TRP A 282 3.69 -19.22 -39.10
C TRP A 282 3.34 -20.24 -40.21
N GLY A 283 2.74 -21.36 -39.87
CA GLY A 283 2.39 -22.42 -40.79
C GLY A 283 1.40 -21.99 -41.89
N LEU A 284 0.37 -21.22 -41.50
CA LEU A 284 -0.58 -20.62 -42.45
C LEU A 284 0.12 -19.63 -43.37
N GLY A 285 1.00 -18.77 -42.83
CA GLY A 285 1.83 -17.84 -43.61
C GLY A 285 2.76 -18.56 -44.59
N TYR A 286 3.38 -19.67 -44.15
CA TYR A 286 4.22 -20.51 -44.98
C TYR A 286 3.44 -21.10 -46.17
N ILE A 287 2.27 -21.71 -45.92
CA ILE A 287 1.41 -22.24 -47.00
C ILE A 287 1.01 -21.12 -47.97
N LYS A 288 0.68 -19.94 -47.47
CA LYS A 288 0.30 -18.79 -48.32
C LYS A 288 1.44 -18.31 -49.20
N ALA A 289 2.66 -18.28 -48.66
CA ALA A 289 3.84 -17.80 -49.37
C ALA A 289 4.47 -18.83 -50.30
N SER A 290 4.19 -20.12 -50.11
CA SER A 290 4.69 -21.21 -50.93
C SER A 290 4.00 -21.25 -52.32
N SER A 291 4.54 -22.08 -53.20
CA SER A 291 3.94 -22.34 -54.54
C SER A 291 2.54 -22.97 -54.47
N TYR A 292 2.17 -23.55 -53.30
CA TYR A 292 0.83 -24.13 -53.12
C TYR A 292 -0.23 -23.04 -53.01
N GLY A 293 0.05 -21.98 -52.26
CA GLY A 293 -0.82 -20.81 -52.05
C GLY A 293 -2.09 -21.08 -51.25
N THR A 294 -2.47 -22.35 -51.05
CA THR A 294 -3.67 -22.76 -50.30
C THR A 294 -3.47 -24.09 -49.53
N PRO A 295 -4.20 -24.34 -48.46
CA PRO A 295 -4.14 -25.58 -47.66
C PRO A 295 -4.45 -26.86 -48.49
N CYS A 296 -5.48 -26.84 -49.36
CA CYS A 296 -5.80 -27.99 -50.18
C CYS A 296 -4.69 -28.32 -51.17
N ALA A 297 -4.04 -27.32 -51.77
CA ALA A 297 -2.92 -27.54 -52.65
C ALA A 297 -1.68 -28.05 -51.93
N ALA A 298 -1.42 -27.54 -50.70
CA ALA A 298 -0.35 -28.05 -49.83
C ALA A 298 -0.58 -29.53 -49.47
N TRP A 299 -1.82 -29.90 -49.14
CA TRP A 299 -2.18 -31.29 -48.89
C TRP A 299 -1.97 -32.18 -50.10
N ALA A 300 -2.45 -31.78 -51.31
CA ALA A 300 -2.25 -32.50 -52.52
C ALA A 300 -0.76 -32.70 -52.87
N HIS A 301 0.07 -31.65 -52.59
CA HIS A 301 1.50 -31.76 -52.76
C HIS A 301 2.13 -32.76 -51.77
N SER A 302 1.74 -32.70 -50.51
CA SER A 302 2.23 -33.62 -49.50
C SER A 302 1.91 -35.08 -49.83
N GLN A 303 0.70 -35.35 -50.32
CA GLN A 303 0.34 -36.70 -50.76
C GLN A 303 1.21 -37.22 -51.92
N ALA A 304 1.62 -36.34 -52.85
CA ALA A 304 2.42 -36.73 -54.00
C ALA A 304 3.91 -36.86 -53.69
N ASN A 305 4.45 -36.09 -52.74
CA ASN A 305 5.87 -35.90 -52.51
C ASN A 305 6.35 -36.28 -51.11
N ASN A 306 5.46 -36.57 -50.15
CA ASN A 306 5.71 -36.83 -48.73
C ASN A 306 6.32 -35.64 -47.97
N TRP A 307 6.12 -34.42 -48.47
CA TRP A 307 6.49 -33.15 -47.80
C TRP A 307 5.66 -31.99 -48.39
N TYR A 308 5.65 -30.86 -47.70
CA TYR A 308 5.03 -29.64 -48.21
C TYR A 308 5.80 -28.37 -47.78
#